data_dc8e6b905cfcad61d30bc9da43ab9828
#
_entry.id   dc8e6b905cfcad61d30bc9da43ab9828
#
_cell.length_a   1.000
_cell.length_b   1.000
_cell.length_c   1.000
_cell.angle_alpha   90.00
_cell.angle_beta   90.00
_cell.angle_gamma   90.00
#
_symmetry.space_group_name_H-M   'P 1'
#
loop_
_entity.id
_entity.type
_entity.pdbx_description
1 polymer ?
#
loop_
_entity_poly.entity_id
_entity_poly.type
_entity_poly.pdbx_seq_one_letter_code
_entity_poly.pdbx_strand_id
1 'polypeptide(L)'
;TATRDSVGAGVYEQDEILEQQLEHFLGIYKPLADNGLILGLHPGNHENRVYNQAGLNLSKIMAKQLDVPYFGWGKMHYFLVGKQGYTLYTTHGASGARMPHTKIKGVIDLANLAEAEIYAMGHLHQLSHHVKNFYSADLRNKKVI
;
A
#
# COMPACT_ATOMS: atom_id res chain seq x y z
N THR A 1 4.48 5.36 -14.54
CA THR A 1 3.76 4.17 -14.07
C THR A 1 3.89 3.05 -15.11
N ALA A 2 4.38 1.86 -14.71
CA ALA A 2 4.56 0.73 -15.62
C ALA A 2 3.23 0.26 -16.23
N THR A 3 3.10 0.38 -17.52
CA THR A 3 1.95 -0.11 -18.31
C THR A 3 2.36 -1.34 -19.11
N ARG A 4 1.40 -1.97 -19.80
CA ARG A 4 1.71 -3.06 -20.73
C ARG A 4 2.67 -2.57 -21.83
N ASP A 5 2.44 -1.37 -22.32
CA ASP A 5 3.24 -0.76 -23.40
C ASP A 5 4.61 -0.31 -22.89
N SER A 6 4.75 0.04 -21.60
CA SER A 6 6.04 0.41 -20.99
C SER A 6 7.02 -0.76 -20.77
N VAL A 7 6.58 -2.00 -21.00
CA VAL A 7 7.42 -3.21 -20.86
C VAL A 7 7.45 -4.03 -22.13
N GLY A 8 6.70 -3.63 -23.13
CA GLY A 8 6.59 -4.29 -24.44
C GLY A 8 7.13 -3.45 -25.58
N ALA A 9 6.57 -3.64 -26.77
CA ALA A 9 7.00 -2.97 -28.00
C ALA A 9 6.89 -1.43 -27.95
N GLY A 10 5.95 -0.89 -27.14
CA GLY A 10 5.74 0.55 -26.99
C GLY A 10 6.66 1.25 -25.99
N VAL A 11 7.68 0.58 -25.44
CA VAL A 11 8.57 1.17 -24.43
C VAL A 11 9.28 2.44 -24.88
N TYR A 12 9.63 2.52 -26.16
CA TYR A 12 10.35 3.66 -26.74
C TYR A 12 9.44 4.82 -27.18
N GLU A 13 8.13 4.65 -27.08
CA GLU A 13 7.13 5.69 -27.40
C GLU A 13 6.72 6.50 -26.16
N GLN A 14 7.34 6.23 -25.02
CA GLN A 14 7.07 6.91 -23.77
C GLN A 14 8.05 8.07 -23.53
N ASP A 15 7.60 9.09 -22.81
CA ASP A 15 8.46 10.20 -22.39
C ASP A 15 9.62 9.74 -21.51
N GLU A 16 9.39 8.71 -20.67
CA GLU A 16 10.41 8.09 -19.83
C GLU A 16 10.32 6.57 -19.91
N ILE A 17 11.42 5.90 -20.20
CA ILE A 17 11.53 4.45 -20.09
C ILE A 17 11.55 4.01 -18.63
N LEU A 18 11.34 2.72 -18.38
CA LEU A 18 11.21 2.16 -17.04
C LEU A 18 12.40 2.47 -16.13
N GLU A 19 13.62 2.47 -16.66
CA GLU A 19 14.84 2.80 -15.92
C GLU A 19 14.80 4.25 -15.42
N GLN A 20 14.48 5.20 -16.30
CA GLN A 20 14.36 6.63 -15.96
C GLN A 20 13.24 6.87 -14.92
N GLN A 21 12.10 6.18 -15.06
CA GLN A 21 11.03 6.24 -14.05
C GLN A 21 11.51 5.75 -12.68
N LEU A 22 12.34 4.70 -12.64
CA LEU A 22 12.92 4.20 -11.40
C LEU A 22 13.91 5.20 -10.79
N GLU A 23 14.80 5.78 -11.60
CA GLU A 23 15.74 6.81 -11.14
C GLU A 23 15.02 8.03 -10.61
N HIS A 24 14.00 8.51 -11.32
CA HIS A 24 13.16 9.64 -10.89
C HIS A 24 12.44 9.35 -9.56
N PHE A 25 11.85 8.14 -9.44
CA PHE A 25 11.26 7.69 -8.19
C PHE A 25 12.26 7.72 -7.03
N LEU A 26 13.44 7.14 -7.24
CA LEU A 26 14.48 7.10 -6.22
C LEU A 26 14.97 8.50 -5.83
N GLY A 27 15.14 9.39 -6.80
CA GLY A 27 15.53 10.79 -6.56
C GLY A 27 14.56 11.52 -5.64
N ILE A 28 13.25 11.26 -5.77
CA ILE A 28 12.21 11.85 -4.94
C ILE A 28 12.16 11.21 -3.54
N TYR A 29 12.19 9.87 -3.47
CA TYR A 29 11.88 9.15 -2.24
C TYR A 29 13.11 8.84 -1.38
N LYS A 30 14.32 8.83 -1.94
CA LYS A 30 15.55 8.57 -1.17
C LYS A 30 15.75 9.54 0.00
N PRO A 31 15.59 10.86 -0.17
CA PRO A 31 15.70 11.78 0.96
C PRO A 31 14.69 11.51 2.08
N LEU A 32 13.47 11.07 1.73
CA LEU A 32 12.44 10.71 2.71
C LEU A 32 12.80 9.41 3.45
N ALA A 33 13.32 8.42 2.73
CA ALA A 33 13.75 7.16 3.31
C ALA A 33 14.93 7.37 4.28
N ASP A 34 15.93 8.16 3.88
CA ASP A 34 17.11 8.48 4.70
C ASP A 34 16.75 9.21 5.99
N ASN A 35 15.62 9.92 6.01
CA ASN A 35 15.08 10.56 7.21
C ASN A 35 14.08 9.67 8.00
N GLY A 36 13.93 8.38 7.63
CA GLY A 36 13.06 7.45 8.33
C GLY A 36 11.56 7.73 8.14
N LEU A 37 11.17 8.48 7.09
CA LEU A 37 9.78 8.85 6.83
C LEU A 37 9.03 7.83 5.98
N ILE A 38 9.71 6.78 5.51
CA ILE A 38 9.12 5.68 4.74
C ILE A 38 9.21 4.41 5.56
N LEU A 39 8.07 3.88 5.96
CA LEU A 39 7.99 2.63 6.73
C LEU A 39 8.33 1.40 5.90
N GLY A 40 8.07 1.44 4.60
CA GLY A 40 8.32 0.37 3.64
C GLY A 40 7.43 0.47 2.41
N LEU A 41 7.55 -0.49 1.50
CA LEU A 41 6.85 -0.49 0.21
C LEU A 41 5.96 -1.73 0.04
N HIS A 42 4.75 -1.50 -0.50
CA HIS A 42 3.89 -2.54 -1.06
C HIS A 42 4.08 -2.66 -2.57
N PRO A 43 3.89 -3.84 -3.16
CA PRO A 43 3.78 -3.96 -4.62
C PRO A 43 2.48 -3.32 -5.11
N GLY A 44 2.54 -2.61 -6.22
CA GLY A 44 1.38 -2.12 -6.92
C GLY A 44 0.99 -3.03 -8.10
N ASN A 45 -0.23 -2.83 -8.62
CA ASN A 45 -0.70 -3.55 -9.79
C ASN A 45 0.08 -3.18 -11.07
N HIS A 46 0.64 -1.98 -11.14
CA HIS A 46 1.47 -1.53 -12.26
C HIS A 46 2.84 -2.21 -12.24
N GLU A 47 3.52 -2.24 -11.11
CA GLU A 47 4.80 -2.93 -10.93
C GLU A 47 4.65 -4.43 -11.11
N ASN A 48 3.49 -5.00 -10.73
CA ASN A 48 3.19 -6.41 -10.95
C ASN A 48 3.05 -6.77 -12.44
N ARG A 49 2.70 -5.83 -13.31
CA ARG A 49 2.73 -6.05 -14.77
C ARG A 49 4.15 -6.27 -15.27
N VAL A 50 5.12 -5.51 -14.77
CA VAL A 50 6.54 -5.70 -15.09
C VAL A 50 7.00 -7.07 -14.61
N TYR A 51 6.61 -7.48 -13.41
CA TYR A 51 6.91 -8.81 -12.91
C TYR A 51 6.36 -9.92 -13.81
N ASN A 52 5.10 -9.81 -14.23
CA ASN A 52 4.45 -10.81 -15.07
C ASN A 52 5.05 -10.89 -16.51
N GLN A 53 5.61 -9.81 -17.02
CA GLN A 53 6.17 -9.75 -18.37
C GLN A 53 7.67 -10.03 -18.41
N ALA A 54 8.41 -9.56 -17.42
CA ALA A 54 9.88 -9.61 -17.43
C ALA A 54 10.49 -10.34 -16.22
N GLY A 55 9.67 -10.86 -15.29
CA GLY A 55 10.16 -11.51 -14.07
C GLY A 55 10.82 -10.55 -13.07
N LEU A 56 10.69 -9.24 -13.26
CA LEU A 56 11.37 -8.22 -12.49
C LEU A 56 10.46 -7.60 -11.43
N ASN A 57 10.72 -7.86 -10.16
CA ASN A 57 9.97 -7.26 -9.05
C ASN A 57 10.50 -5.86 -8.72
N LEU A 58 9.95 -4.85 -9.41
CA LEU A 58 10.37 -3.45 -9.24
C LEU A 58 10.18 -2.95 -7.81
N SER A 59 9.05 -3.24 -7.18
CA SER A 59 8.78 -2.77 -5.81
C SER A 59 9.80 -3.31 -4.82
N LYS A 60 10.27 -4.54 -5.01
CA LYS A 60 11.32 -5.12 -4.18
C LYS A 60 12.69 -4.49 -4.46
N ILE A 61 12.96 -4.13 -5.71
CA ILE A 61 14.19 -3.42 -6.09
C ILE A 61 14.19 -2.02 -5.48
N MET A 62 13.08 -1.28 -5.63
CA MET A 62 12.91 0.06 -5.04
C MET A 62 13.08 0.03 -3.52
N ALA A 63 12.44 -0.92 -2.83
CA ALA A 63 12.59 -1.08 -1.39
C ALA A 63 14.05 -1.31 -0.98
N LYS A 64 14.76 -2.16 -1.72
CA LYS A 64 16.18 -2.42 -1.47
C LYS A 64 17.06 -1.18 -1.69
N GLN A 65 16.82 -0.40 -2.74
CA GLN A 65 17.60 0.80 -3.04
C GLN A 65 17.31 1.96 -2.07
N LEU A 66 16.09 2.03 -1.55
CA LEU A 66 15.72 2.97 -0.49
C LEU A 66 16.16 2.53 0.91
N ASP A 67 16.65 1.30 1.05
CA ASP A 67 16.95 0.65 2.34
C ASP A 67 15.74 0.62 3.29
N VAL A 68 14.57 0.26 2.73
CA VAL A 68 13.32 0.13 3.49
C VAL A 68 12.73 -1.27 3.32
N PRO A 69 11.89 -1.73 4.26
CA PRO A 69 11.23 -3.03 4.17
C PRO A 69 10.32 -3.15 2.94
N TYR A 70 10.32 -4.33 2.32
CA TYR A 70 9.32 -4.74 1.34
C TYR A 70 8.21 -5.53 2.04
N PHE A 71 6.98 -5.02 2.02
CA PHE A 71 5.87 -5.55 2.80
C PHE A 71 5.05 -6.65 2.10
N GLY A 72 5.25 -6.84 0.79
CA GLY A 72 4.35 -7.71 0.02
C GLY A 72 2.93 -7.12 -0.08
N TRP A 73 1.92 -7.98 -0.20
CA TRP A 73 0.54 -7.54 -0.49
C TRP A 73 -0.21 -6.96 0.70
N GLY A 74 0.21 -7.25 1.92
CA GLY A 74 -0.39 -6.71 3.13
C GLY A 74 0.56 -6.76 4.31
N LYS A 75 0.46 -5.80 5.22
CA LYS A 75 1.31 -5.71 6.40
C LYS A 75 0.54 -5.17 7.60
N MET A 76 0.72 -5.84 8.74
CA MET A 76 0.30 -5.34 10.05
C MET A 76 1.45 -4.54 10.67
N HIS A 77 1.15 -3.34 11.13
CA HIS A 77 2.05 -2.47 11.87
C HIS A 77 1.54 -2.27 13.28
N TYR A 78 2.47 -2.10 14.20
CA TYR A 78 2.18 -1.70 15.58
C TYR A 78 2.91 -0.40 15.87
N PHE A 79 2.16 0.60 16.33
CA PHE A 79 2.69 1.90 16.70
C PHE A 79 2.48 2.15 18.18
N LEU A 80 3.48 2.71 18.84
CA LEU A 80 3.38 3.18 20.20
C LEU A 80 3.44 4.71 20.19
N VAL A 81 2.38 5.35 20.65
CA VAL A 81 2.28 6.81 20.78
C VAL A 81 2.15 7.14 22.26
N GLY A 82 3.24 7.59 22.87
CA GLY A 82 3.31 7.71 24.32
C GLY A 82 3.18 6.33 24.99
N LYS A 83 2.09 6.11 25.70
CA LYS A 83 1.76 4.83 26.37
C LYS A 83 0.67 4.03 25.64
N GLN A 84 0.12 4.57 24.58
CA GLN A 84 -0.97 3.95 23.83
C GLN A 84 -0.43 3.23 22.60
N GLY A 85 -0.79 1.94 22.46
CA GLY A 85 -0.52 1.14 21.26
C GLY A 85 -1.66 1.28 20.25
N TYR A 86 -1.30 1.23 18.97
CA TYR A 86 -2.23 1.23 17.83
C TYR A 86 -1.80 0.19 16.82
N THR A 87 -2.76 -0.45 16.20
CA THR A 87 -2.55 -1.38 15.09
C THR A 87 -3.04 -0.79 13.78
N LEU A 88 -2.22 -0.88 12.74
CA LEU A 88 -2.54 -0.43 11.39
C LEU A 88 -2.30 -1.57 10.39
N TYR A 89 -3.32 -1.93 9.64
CA TYR A 89 -3.15 -2.84 8.51
C TYR A 89 -3.07 -2.05 7.20
N THR A 90 -2.02 -2.29 6.42
CA THR A 90 -1.79 -1.63 5.14
C THR A 90 -1.75 -2.62 3.98
N THR A 91 -2.28 -2.22 2.83
CA THR A 91 -2.22 -2.98 1.58
C THR A 91 -2.30 -2.04 0.38
N HIS A 92 -1.75 -2.45 -0.76
CA HIS A 92 -2.05 -1.75 -2.02
C HIS A 92 -3.54 -1.92 -2.38
N GLY A 93 -4.10 -3.07 -2.05
CA GLY A 93 -5.46 -3.42 -2.46
C GLY A 93 -5.55 -3.87 -3.91
N ALA A 94 -6.74 -4.33 -4.27
CA ALA A 94 -7.10 -4.71 -5.63
C ALA A 94 -8.60 -4.48 -5.79
N SER A 95 -9.02 -3.59 -6.67
CA SER A 95 -10.44 -3.40 -6.96
C SER A 95 -10.61 -2.80 -8.35
N GLY A 96 -11.47 -3.40 -9.16
CA GLY A 96 -12.01 -2.83 -10.39
C GLY A 96 -13.20 -1.89 -10.15
N ALA A 97 -13.51 -1.55 -8.92
CA ALA A 97 -14.67 -0.75 -8.56
C ALA A 97 -14.59 0.66 -9.14
N ARG A 98 -15.64 1.08 -9.82
CA ARG A 98 -15.75 2.42 -10.40
C ARG A 98 -16.54 3.38 -9.50
N MET A 99 -17.52 2.86 -8.76
CA MET A 99 -18.40 3.67 -7.92
C MET A 99 -17.77 3.94 -6.53
N PRO A 100 -17.89 5.16 -5.99
CA PRO A 100 -17.27 5.54 -4.73
C PRO A 100 -17.62 4.62 -3.55
N HIS A 101 -18.89 4.26 -3.40
CA HIS A 101 -19.36 3.39 -2.31
C HIS A 101 -18.76 1.98 -2.39
N THR A 102 -18.55 1.45 -3.59
CA THR A 102 -17.90 0.15 -3.79
C THR A 102 -16.41 0.20 -3.49
N LYS A 103 -15.77 1.34 -3.74
CA LYS A 103 -14.38 1.58 -3.36
C LYS A 103 -14.21 1.57 -1.85
N ILE A 104 -15.04 2.33 -1.12
CA ILE A 104 -15.03 2.37 0.35
C ILE A 104 -15.28 0.97 0.93
N LYS A 105 -16.20 0.22 0.36
CA LYS A 105 -16.48 -1.16 0.78
C LYS A 105 -15.21 -2.02 0.77
N GLY A 106 -14.34 -1.88 -0.23
CA GLY A 106 -13.08 -2.61 -0.29
C GLY A 106 -12.18 -2.36 0.93
N VAL A 107 -12.15 -1.14 1.45
CA VAL A 107 -11.40 -0.83 2.68
C VAL A 107 -12.09 -1.43 3.92
N ILE A 108 -13.43 -1.34 3.99
CA ILE A 108 -14.21 -1.90 5.11
C ILE A 108 -14.04 -3.42 5.18
N ASP A 109 -13.98 -4.08 4.03
CA ASP A 109 -13.82 -5.54 3.94
C ASP A 109 -12.44 -6.02 4.43
N LEU A 110 -11.44 -5.14 4.55
CA LEU A 110 -10.13 -5.48 5.14
C LEU A 110 -10.28 -5.94 6.60
N ALA A 111 -11.28 -5.47 7.31
CA ALA A 111 -11.58 -5.92 8.68
C ALA A 111 -11.98 -7.41 8.78
N ASN A 112 -12.31 -8.04 7.64
CA ASN A 112 -12.56 -9.48 7.58
C ASN A 112 -11.26 -10.29 7.36
N LEU A 113 -10.17 -9.61 6.96
CA LEU A 113 -8.88 -10.24 6.68
C LEU A 113 -7.90 -10.11 7.84
N ALA A 114 -7.95 -9.02 8.57
CA ALA A 114 -7.03 -8.72 9.65
C ALA A 114 -7.73 -7.90 10.72
N GLU A 115 -7.45 -8.18 11.98
CA GLU A 115 -7.94 -7.39 13.10
C GLU A 115 -6.96 -6.24 13.38
N ALA A 116 -7.38 -5.02 13.07
CA ALA A 116 -6.62 -3.80 13.31
C ALA A 116 -7.56 -2.65 13.66
N GLU A 117 -7.03 -1.62 14.30
CA GLU A 117 -7.79 -0.40 14.64
C GLU A 117 -7.87 0.55 13.44
N ILE A 118 -6.85 0.54 12.59
CA ILE A 118 -6.73 1.40 11.41
C ILE A 118 -6.45 0.54 10.18
N TYR A 119 -7.10 0.86 9.08
CA TYR A 119 -6.89 0.20 7.78
C TYR A 119 -6.55 1.26 6.73
N ALA A 120 -5.52 1.03 5.95
CA ALA A 120 -5.15 1.89 4.84
C ALA A 120 -4.97 1.07 3.55
N MET A 121 -5.63 1.50 2.50
CA MET A 121 -5.57 0.87 1.19
C MET A 121 -5.31 1.91 0.10
N GLY A 122 -4.34 1.64 -0.76
CA GLY A 122 -4.06 2.40 -1.97
C GLY A 122 -4.95 2.00 -3.15
N HIS A 123 -4.43 2.07 -4.37
CA HIS A 123 -5.03 1.63 -5.63
C HIS A 123 -6.27 2.40 -6.11
N LEU A 124 -7.13 2.85 -5.22
CA LEU A 124 -8.47 3.37 -5.57
C LEU A 124 -8.47 4.79 -6.14
N HIS A 125 -7.35 5.50 -6.08
CA HIS A 125 -7.16 6.88 -6.58
C HIS A 125 -8.26 7.84 -6.10
N GLN A 126 -8.73 7.63 -4.89
CA GLN A 126 -9.76 8.44 -4.25
C GLN A 126 -9.45 8.57 -2.77
N LEU A 127 -9.32 9.81 -2.31
CA LEU A 127 -9.21 10.07 -0.88
C LEU A 127 -10.59 9.92 -0.25
N SER A 128 -10.72 8.97 0.66
CA SER A 128 -11.94 8.76 1.45
C SER A 128 -11.58 8.14 2.80
N HIS A 129 -12.42 8.38 3.80
CA HIS A 129 -12.30 7.73 5.09
C HIS A 129 -13.66 7.21 5.54
N HIS A 130 -13.63 6.19 6.37
CA HIS A 130 -14.82 5.62 7.01
C HIS A 130 -14.48 5.27 8.46
N VAL A 131 -15.37 5.61 9.38
CA VAL A 131 -15.24 5.24 10.78
C VAL A 131 -16.36 4.27 11.11
N LYS A 132 -15.99 3.12 11.68
CA LYS A 132 -16.93 2.10 12.13
C LYS A 132 -16.72 1.87 13.64
N ASN A 133 -17.74 2.07 14.42
CA ASN A 133 -17.71 1.75 15.83
C ASN A 133 -18.00 0.26 16.04
N PHE A 134 -17.15 -0.39 16.78
CA PHE A 134 -17.38 -1.76 17.25
C PHE A 134 -17.70 -1.69 18.73
N TYR A 135 -18.76 -2.39 19.10
CA TYR A 135 -19.13 -2.56 20.50
C TYR A 135 -18.75 -3.97 20.91
N SER A 136 -17.92 -4.10 21.92
CA SER A 136 -17.62 -5.39 22.54
C SER A 136 -18.14 -5.39 23.98
N ALA A 137 -18.52 -6.57 24.47
CA ALA A 137 -18.91 -6.72 25.86
C ALA A 137 -17.66 -7.10 26.68
N ASP A 138 -17.29 -6.28 27.65
CA ASP A 138 -16.36 -6.72 28.69
C ASP A 138 -17.10 -7.67 29.64
N LEU A 139 -16.97 -8.95 29.37
CA LEU A 139 -17.64 -10.01 30.14
C LEU A 139 -17.16 -10.07 31.60
N ARG A 140 -15.97 -9.55 31.90
CA ARG A 140 -15.44 -9.51 33.28
C ARG A 140 -16.11 -8.42 34.10
N ASN A 141 -16.29 -7.26 33.47
CA ASN A 141 -16.87 -6.09 34.14
C ASN A 141 -18.36 -5.86 33.80
N LYS A 142 -18.95 -6.73 32.96
CA LYS A 142 -20.34 -6.61 32.48
C LYS A 142 -20.64 -5.25 31.84
N LYS A 143 -19.65 -4.66 31.19
CA LYS A 143 -19.74 -3.34 30.56
C LYS A 143 -19.60 -3.48 29.05
N VAL A 144 -20.40 -2.72 28.31
CA VAL A 144 -20.23 -2.55 26.86
C VAL A 144 -19.17 -1.47 26.64
N ILE A 145 -18.17 -1.77 25.80
CA ILE A 145 -17.05 -0.88 25.50
C ILE A 145 -17.19 -0.43 24.05
#